data_fa207522316febf605df50624e8c640a
#
_entry.id   fa207522316febf605df50624e8c640a
#
_cell.length_a   1.000
_cell.length_b   1.000
_cell.length_c   1.000
_cell.angle_alpha   90.00
_cell.angle_beta   90.00
_cell.angle_gamma   90.00
#
_symmetry.space_group_name_H-M   'P 1'
#
loop_
_entity.id
_entity.type
_entity.pdbx_description
1 polymer ?
#
loop_
_entity_poly.entity_id
_entity_poly.type
_entity_poly.pdbx_seq_one_letter_code
_entity_poly.pdbx_strand_id
1 'polypeptide(L)'
;MTFRLLLGSAAIAIACAPSAATIQPAVSPGVDASARRLLGPASPGATTPLSTRDQRWVEATLASLSLREKIGQLMMPWVGGGYTAVGSQEFEQVRKWVQDDRVGGLVLSIGLPLSYAAKLNELQVRSRVPLLIASDMENGPGMRLGNIYALPSLLSQGGGTVFPPVMALGATGSEDLAYKLGQVLGTEARAIGVHMVFGPVLDVNSNPLNPIINTRSFGESPDLVGRLARAYIRGARSKGLMSTGKHFPGHGDTDVDSHLTLPTIRATRAHLDSVDFPPFRAAVAEGIDAIMTAHIAVVGVEGDTAGPATLSRGFMTGVLRDEMHFSGLLFTDAMTMGGIAKRYGATEPLIMAVEAGADVLLMPRSIPDAIETIMAAVKSGRLSEPRIDASVRRILAAKARAGLRQGRLVDLNAVDRIVDVPEHTRIAEEVAERSITLAQDRMNLVPLAPDSTKKILVVTYADASDLVAGRAFNSIFTERLPGAATVRVDDRTSEAEYAALAAKADSAGLLLVSAYVSPREFAGTVGAQAGFSQFVERLALSGKPTIVLSFGSPYLLSAFPSVSSYLLAWGGSPVSQRAAALAVLGEREINGRLPISLPPALPFGAGIHRAPTGMSSK
;
A
#
# COMPACT_ATOMS: atom_id res chain seq x y z
N MET A 1 -7.33 67.57 -33.08
CA MET A 1 -6.06 67.67 -32.34
C MET A 1 -5.49 66.28 -32.22
N THR A 2 -4.54 65.96 -33.06
CA THR A 2 -3.94 64.65 -33.27
C THR A 2 -2.65 64.58 -32.50
N PHE A 3 -2.49 63.65 -31.55
CA PHE A 3 -1.18 63.34 -30.95
C PHE A 3 -0.71 62.00 -31.49
N ARG A 4 0.42 62.02 -32.22
CA ARG A 4 1.18 60.84 -32.62
C ARG A 4 2.25 60.57 -31.55
N LEU A 5 2.25 59.37 -30.99
CA LEU A 5 3.40 58.85 -30.22
C LEU A 5 4.26 57.96 -31.11
N LEU A 6 5.51 58.33 -31.21
CA LEU A 6 6.62 57.55 -31.80
C LEU A 6 7.09 56.51 -30.79
N LEU A 7 7.04 55.23 -31.15
CA LEU A 7 7.72 54.14 -30.44
C LEU A 7 9.08 53.86 -31.13
N GLY A 8 10.14 54.17 -30.43
CA GLY A 8 11.51 53.78 -30.83
C GLY A 8 11.81 52.35 -30.33
N SER A 9 12.09 51.45 -31.27
CA SER A 9 12.55 50.09 -30.95
C SER A 9 14.06 50.07 -30.83
N ALA A 10 14.56 49.82 -29.61
CA ALA A 10 15.98 49.50 -29.39
C ALA A 10 16.14 47.97 -29.36
N ALA A 11 16.79 47.42 -30.37
CA ALA A 11 17.17 46.01 -30.40
C ALA A 11 18.51 45.83 -29.67
N ILE A 12 18.48 45.13 -28.54
CA ILE A 12 19.70 44.68 -27.85
C ILE A 12 20.00 43.27 -28.33
N ALA A 13 21.03 43.10 -29.12
CA ALA A 13 21.60 41.82 -29.53
C ALA A 13 22.50 41.30 -28.39
N ILE A 14 22.05 40.27 -27.69
CA ILE A 14 22.91 39.51 -26.75
C ILE A 14 23.52 38.35 -27.53
N ALA A 15 24.82 38.42 -27.78
CA ALA A 15 25.60 37.32 -28.33
C ALA A 15 25.91 36.32 -27.20
N CYS A 16 25.28 35.14 -27.22
CA CYS A 16 25.69 34.01 -26.41
C CYS A 16 26.68 33.15 -27.16
N ALA A 17 27.95 33.17 -26.76
CA ALA A 17 28.94 32.18 -27.15
C ALA A 17 28.76 30.93 -26.26
N PRO A 18 28.77 29.69 -26.79
CA PRO A 18 28.73 28.50 -25.99
C PRO A 18 30.12 28.20 -25.40
N SER A 19 30.26 28.36 -24.09
CA SER A 19 31.37 27.80 -23.34
C SER A 19 31.07 26.33 -23.06
N ALA A 20 31.79 25.43 -23.72
CA ALA A 20 31.77 24.01 -23.43
C ALA A 20 32.50 23.76 -22.10
N ALA A 21 31.76 23.79 -20.99
CA ALA A 21 32.23 23.28 -19.72
C ALA A 21 32.10 21.77 -19.71
N THR A 22 33.21 21.06 -19.74
CA THR A 22 33.30 19.61 -19.54
C THR A 22 32.83 19.30 -18.13
N ILE A 23 31.62 18.78 -18.00
CA ILE A 23 31.08 18.28 -16.71
C ILE A 23 31.78 16.95 -16.44
N GLN A 24 32.77 16.96 -15.55
CA GLN A 24 33.25 15.72 -14.94
C GLN A 24 32.11 15.08 -14.11
N PRO A 25 31.89 13.75 -14.18
CA PRO A 25 30.90 13.10 -13.35
C PRO A 25 31.32 13.28 -11.89
N ALA A 26 30.49 13.93 -11.10
CA ALA A 26 30.66 14.05 -9.67
C ALA A 26 30.64 12.62 -9.08
N VAL A 27 31.71 12.23 -8.45
CA VAL A 27 31.80 11.04 -7.59
C VAL A 27 30.68 11.17 -6.55
N SER A 28 29.75 10.23 -6.53
CA SER A 28 28.65 10.19 -5.55
C SER A 28 29.25 10.28 -4.14
N PRO A 29 28.89 11.27 -3.32
CA PRO A 29 29.31 11.27 -1.93
C PRO A 29 28.59 10.09 -1.27
N GLY A 30 29.37 9.18 -0.69
CA GLY A 30 28.81 8.14 0.19
C GLY A 30 27.88 8.80 1.19
N VAL A 31 26.74 8.14 1.48
CA VAL A 31 25.69 8.61 2.42
C VAL A 31 26.37 9.23 3.63
N ASP A 32 26.23 10.54 3.78
CA ASP A 32 26.91 11.34 4.79
C ASP A 32 26.70 10.77 6.18
N ALA A 33 27.74 10.76 7.00
CA ALA A 33 27.70 10.29 8.39
C ALA A 33 26.63 11.01 9.24
N SER A 34 26.20 12.21 8.82
CA SER A 34 25.06 12.93 9.39
C SER A 34 23.73 12.23 9.11
N ALA A 35 23.51 11.68 7.91
CA ALA A 35 22.32 10.89 7.56
C ALA A 35 22.24 9.60 8.38
N ARG A 36 23.36 8.96 8.71
CA ARG A 36 23.42 7.79 9.59
C ARG A 36 23.03 8.09 11.04
N ARG A 37 23.15 9.32 11.50
CA ARG A 37 22.70 9.73 12.85
C ARG A 37 21.20 10.04 12.90
N LEU A 38 20.58 10.33 11.76
CA LEU A 38 19.15 10.67 11.66
C LEU A 38 18.27 9.41 11.52
N LEU A 39 18.80 8.35 10.92
CA LEU A 39 18.17 7.03 10.92
C LEU A 39 18.54 6.37 12.23
N GLY A 40 17.59 6.17 13.14
CA GLY A 40 17.79 5.44 14.39
C GLY A 40 18.44 4.06 14.14
N PRO A 41 19.03 3.44 15.15
CA PRO A 41 19.56 2.07 15.02
C PRO A 41 18.44 1.14 14.56
N ALA A 42 18.80 0.04 13.90
CA ALA A 42 17.86 -1.02 13.53
C ALA A 42 16.93 -1.32 14.71
N SER A 43 15.61 -1.37 14.47
CA SER A 43 14.65 -1.69 15.53
C SER A 43 14.88 -3.14 16.00
N PRO A 44 15.05 -3.38 17.28
CA PRO A 44 15.02 -4.76 17.78
C PRO A 44 13.58 -5.28 17.64
N GLY A 45 13.36 -6.42 16.97
CA GLY A 45 12.03 -7.03 16.84
C GLY A 45 11.36 -7.31 18.19
N ALA A 46 10.06 -7.66 18.17
CA ALA A 46 9.25 -7.87 19.38
C ALA A 46 9.85 -8.91 20.35
N THR A 47 10.56 -9.88 19.82
CA THR A 47 11.21 -10.96 20.59
C THR A 47 12.52 -10.54 21.25
N THR A 48 13.12 -9.41 20.86
CA THR A 48 14.38 -8.95 21.44
C THR A 48 14.11 -8.34 22.83
N PRO A 49 14.82 -8.78 23.88
CA PRO A 49 14.70 -8.21 25.21
C PRO A 49 15.02 -6.71 25.21
N LEU A 50 14.26 -5.94 25.98
CA LEU A 50 14.57 -4.53 26.21
C LEU A 50 15.85 -4.38 27.04
N SER A 51 16.60 -3.29 26.81
CA SER A 51 17.69 -2.91 27.70
C SER A 51 17.16 -2.65 29.13
N THR A 52 17.99 -2.83 30.14
CA THR A 52 17.63 -2.52 31.54
C THR A 52 17.15 -1.08 31.71
N ARG A 53 17.67 -0.13 30.91
CA ARG A 53 17.26 1.27 30.92
C ARG A 53 15.86 1.45 30.33
N ASP A 54 15.55 0.72 29.26
CA ASP A 54 14.22 0.76 28.62
C ASP A 54 13.18 0.07 29.49
N GLN A 55 13.52 -1.06 30.11
CA GLN A 55 12.64 -1.75 31.09
C GLN A 55 12.28 -0.82 32.25
N ARG A 56 13.27 -0.14 32.84
CA ARG A 56 13.01 0.83 33.92
C ARG A 56 12.11 1.98 33.45
N TRP A 57 12.30 2.49 32.24
CA TRP A 57 11.44 3.51 31.69
C TRP A 57 10.01 3.03 31.49
N VAL A 58 9.80 1.82 30.98
CA VAL A 58 8.48 1.20 30.80
C VAL A 58 7.75 1.12 32.15
N GLU A 59 8.36 0.51 33.16
CA GLU A 59 7.70 0.31 34.46
C GLU A 59 7.47 1.65 35.20
N ALA A 60 8.41 2.57 35.15
CA ALA A 60 8.24 3.89 35.78
C ALA A 60 7.12 4.72 35.08
N THR A 61 7.04 4.64 33.74
CA THR A 61 5.99 5.31 32.99
C THR A 61 4.63 4.69 33.30
N LEU A 62 4.52 3.36 33.26
CA LEU A 62 3.27 2.65 33.60
C LEU A 62 2.77 3.02 35.00
N ALA A 63 3.65 3.02 36.00
CA ALA A 63 3.31 3.36 37.38
C ALA A 63 2.90 4.84 37.56
N SER A 64 3.31 5.73 36.65
CA SER A 64 2.98 7.16 36.70
C SER A 64 1.62 7.52 36.08
N LEU A 65 0.97 6.56 35.39
CA LEU A 65 -0.29 6.77 34.68
C LEU A 65 -1.49 6.40 35.56
N SER A 66 -2.49 7.27 35.60
CA SER A 66 -3.83 6.94 36.13
C SER A 66 -4.51 5.89 35.24
N LEU A 67 -5.52 5.20 35.75
CA LEU A 67 -6.29 4.22 34.96
C LEU A 67 -6.85 4.84 33.66
N ARG A 68 -7.39 6.08 33.71
CA ARG A 68 -7.88 6.78 32.53
C ARG A 68 -6.75 7.00 31.49
N GLU A 69 -5.57 7.43 31.93
CA GLU A 69 -4.42 7.62 31.03
C GLU A 69 -3.89 6.29 30.47
N LYS A 70 -3.90 5.22 31.26
CA LYS A 70 -3.58 3.86 30.81
C LYS A 70 -4.52 3.42 29.68
N ILE A 71 -5.83 3.63 29.86
CA ILE A 71 -6.84 3.30 28.84
C ILE A 71 -6.66 4.17 27.59
N GLY A 72 -6.34 5.46 27.76
CA GLY A 72 -5.98 6.34 26.64
C GLY A 72 -4.83 5.79 25.79
N GLN A 73 -3.83 5.13 26.40
CA GLN A 73 -2.73 4.51 25.64
C GLN A 73 -3.18 3.38 24.71
N LEU A 74 -4.34 2.76 24.94
CA LEU A 74 -4.89 1.73 24.04
C LEU A 74 -5.54 2.34 22.78
N MET A 75 -5.83 3.64 22.77
CA MET A 75 -6.55 4.31 21.69
C MET A 75 -5.58 4.81 20.61
N MET A 76 -5.94 4.56 19.34
CA MET A 76 -5.15 4.99 18.18
C MET A 76 -6.06 5.54 17.07
N PRO A 77 -6.46 6.85 17.16
CA PRO A 77 -7.31 7.48 16.17
C PRO A 77 -6.58 7.75 14.84
N TRP A 78 -7.37 7.88 13.78
CA TRP A 78 -6.91 8.28 12.46
C TRP A 78 -6.84 9.81 12.34
N VAL A 79 -5.81 10.30 11.64
CA VAL A 79 -5.57 11.74 11.40
C VAL A 79 -5.11 11.94 9.95
N GLY A 80 -5.65 12.96 9.27
CA GLY A 80 -5.17 13.39 7.97
C GLY A 80 -3.72 13.88 8.03
N GLY A 81 -2.90 13.49 7.03
CA GLY A 81 -1.49 13.90 6.94
C GLY A 81 -1.27 15.30 6.36
N GLY A 82 -2.32 15.94 5.80
CA GLY A 82 -2.26 17.29 5.25
C GLY A 82 -2.03 18.39 6.29
N TYR A 83 -1.75 19.61 5.81
CA TYR A 83 -1.62 20.78 6.65
C TYR A 83 -2.91 21.04 7.44
N THR A 84 -2.75 21.38 8.72
CA THR A 84 -3.85 21.75 9.61
C THR A 84 -3.41 22.96 10.43
N ALA A 85 -4.12 24.07 10.30
CA ALA A 85 -3.79 25.30 11.02
C ALA A 85 -3.99 25.13 12.52
N VAL A 86 -3.07 25.65 13.32
CA VAL A 86 -3.23 25.77 14.78
C VAL A 86 -4.46 26.62 15.07
N GLY A 87 -5.34 26.13 15.97
CA GLY A 87 -6.62 26.76 16.27
C GLY A 87 -7.78 26.37 15.35
N SER A 88 -7.55 25.60 14.28
CA SER A 88 -8.66 24.99 13.52
C SER A 88 -9.36 23.90 14.33
N GLN A 89 -10.63 23.63 14.02
CA GLN A 89 -11.40 22.59 14.70
C GLN A 89 -10.73 21.22 14.64
N GLU A 90 -10.16 20.86 13.49
CA GLU A 90 -9.44 19.59 13.32
C GLU A 90 -8.18 19.54 14.20
N PHE A 91 -7.36 20.60 14.22
CA PHE A 91 -6.18 20.66 15.05
C PHE A 91 -6.54 20.54 16.54
N GLU A 92 -7.55 21.31 17.00
CA GLU A 92 -8.00 21.29 18.39
C GLU A 92 -8.56 19.93 18.80
N GLN A 93 -9.22 19.22 17.90
CA GLN A 93 -9.68 17.86 18.17
C GLN A 93 -8.50 16.90 18.39
N VAL A 94 -7.49 16.92 17.51
CA VAL A 94 -6.30 16.08 17.66
C VAL A 94 -5.49 16.48 18.90
N ARG A 95 -5.38 17.77 19.19
CA ARG A 95 -4.74 18.29 20.40
C ARG A 95 -5.40 17.71 21.67
N LYS A 96 -6.73 17.71 21.74
CA LYS A 96 -7.48 17.11 22.86
C LYS A 96 -7.18 15.62 23.01
N TRP A 97 -7.19 14.85 21.93
CA TRP A 97 -6.82 13.44 22.00
C TRP A 97 -5.42 13.24 22.59
N VAL A 98 -4.45 14.06 22.18
CA VAL A 98 -3.05 13.95 22.64
C VAL A 98 -2.88 14.44 24.07
N GLN A 99 -3.42 15.62 24.42
CA GLN A 99 -3.16 16.28 25.69
C GLN A 99 -4.13 15.86 26.80
N ASP A 100 -5.41 15.69 26.49
CA ASP A 100 -6.45 15.46 27.47
C ASP A 100 -6.78 13.96 27.61
N ASP A 101 -6.97 13.26 26.47
CA ASP A 101 -7.29 11.83 26.43
C ASP A 101 -6.07 10.92 26.48
N ARG A 102 -4.84 11.47 26.30
CA ARG A 102 -3.58 10.73 26.38
C ARG A 102 -3.49 9.52 25.46
N VAL A 103 -3.96 9.64 24.22
CA VAL A 103 -3.91 8.52 23.25
C VAL A 103 -2.51 7.95 23.09
N GLY A 104 -2.43 6.63 22.88
CA GLY A 104 -1.16 5.91 22.76
C GLY A 104 -0.41 6.17 21.46
N GLY A 105 -1.13 6.48 20.41
CA GLY A 105 -0.56 6.74 19.09
C GLY A 105 -1.58 7.33 18.12
N LEU A 106 -1.15 7.51 16.87
CA LEU A 106 -1.98 8.04 15.78
C LEU A 106 -1.72 7.23 14.51
N VAL A 107 -2.77 7.02 13.71
CA VAL A 107 -2.64 6.53 12.33
C VAL A 107 -2.71 7.73 11.40
N LEU A 108 -1.66 7.93 10.60
CA LEU A 108 -1.64 8.99 9.62
C LEU A 108 -2.05 8.50 8.23
N SER A 109 -2.93 9.28 7.59
CA SER A 109 -3.37 9.08 6.22
C SER A 109 -2.56 9.94 5.23
N ILE A 110 -3.12 10.22 4.05
CA ILE A 110 -2.45 10.92 2.96
C ILE A 110 -2.01 12.32 3.36
N GLY A 111 -0.78 12.68 3.02
CA GLY A 111 -0.23 14.01 3.21
C GLY A 111 1.15 14.16 2.57
N LEU A 112 1.62 15.41 2.47
CA LEU A 112 2.96 15.72 1.96
C LEU A 112 4.03 15.43 3.02
N PRO A 113 5.22 14.95 2.63
CA PRO A 113 6.27 14.54 3.57
C PRO A 113 6.61 15.60 4.64
N LEU A 114 6.85 16.85 4.24
CA LEU A 114 7.20 17.91 5.17
C LEU A 114 6.02 18.31 6.09
N SER A 115 4.79 18.34 5.55
CA SER A 115 3.58 18.60 6.37
C SER A 115 3.37 17.51 7.41
N TYR A 116 3.63 16.26 7.06
CA TYR A 116 3.62 15.11 7.95
C TYR A 116 4.60 15.31 9.11
N ALA A 117 5.87 15.52 8.77
CA ALA A 117 6.95 15.67 9.74
C ALA A 117 6.70 16.84 10.70
N ALA A 118 6.28 18.00 10.19
CA ALA A 118 5.99 19.19 10.98
C ALA A 118 4.81 18.95 11.93
N LYS A 119 3.69 18.40 11.43
CA LYS A 119 2.52 18.05 12.25
C LYS A 119 2.87 17.07 13.36
N LEU A 120 3.63 16.02 13.03
CA LEU A 120 4.03 15.01 14.01
C LEU A 120 4.96 15.58 15.08
N ASN A 121 5.93 16.42 14.71
CA ASN A 121 6.79 17.08 15.68
C ASN A 121 5.97 17.91 16.68
N GLU A 122 5.00 18.69 16.20
CA GLU A 122 4.12 19.51 17.04
C GLU A 122 3.29 18.64 18.01
N LEU A 123 2.72 17.53 17.54
CA LEU A 123 1.94 16.62 18.39
C LEU A 123 2.82 15.86 19.39
N GLN A 124 4.03 15.48 18.99
CA GLN A 124 5.00 14.82 19.87
C GLN A 124 5.46 15.75 21.01
N VAL A 125 5.68 17.05 20.75
CA VAL A 125 6.02 18.02 21.79
C VAL A 125 4.91 18.14 22.83
N ARG A 126 3.65 18.08 22.40
CA ARG A 126 2.47 18.21 23.27
C ARG A 126 2.16 16.92 24.05
N SER A 127 2.68 15.78 23.63
CA SER A 127 2.38 14.49 24.27
C SER A 127 3.18 14.30 25.56
N ARG A 128 2.52 13.86 26.65
CA ARG A 128 3.20 13.47 27.92
C ARG A 128 4.01 12.19 27.72
N VAL A 129 3.37 11.16 27.17
CA VAL A 129 4.01 9.91 26.76
C VAL A 129 4.20 9.98 25.24
N PRO A 130 5.39 9.69 24.69
CA PRO A 130 5.61 9.77 23.24
C PRO A 130 4.55 9.00 22.45
N LEU A 131 4.08 9.56 21.33
CA LEU A 131 3.09 8.92 20.47
C LEU A 131 3.74 7.86 19.60
N LEU A 132 3.11 6.69 19.50
CA LEU A 132 3.43 5.69 18.49
C LEU A 132 2.70 6.07 17.20
N ILE A 133 3.43 6.36 16.14
CA ILE A 133 2.84 6.76 14.84
C ILE A 133 2.88 5.59 13.88
N ALA A 134 1.72 5.25 13.32
CA ALA A 134 1.59 4.23 12.29
C ALA A 134 0.97 4.78 10.99
N SER A 135 1.16 4.07 9.90
CA SER A 135 0.55 4.40 8.60
C SER A 135 0.43 3.16 7.71
N ASP A 136 -0.59 3.14 6.84
CA ASP A 136 -0.78 2.10 5.82
C ASP A 136 0.12 2.38 4.60
N MET A 137 1.32 1.89 4.61
CA MET A 137 2.29 2.01 3.52
C MET A 137 2.66 0.62 2.98
N GLU A 138 1.65 -0.21 2.67
CA GLU A 138 1.79 -1.64 2.34
C GLU A 138 2.82 -1.90 1.24
N ASN A 139 2.70 -1.15 0.15
CA ASN A 139 3.58 -1.24 -1.02
C ASN A 139 4.57 -0.07 -1.14
N GLY A 140 4.88 0.60 -0.03
CA GLY A 140 5.87 1.66 -0.01
C GLY A 140 5.33 3.03 0.41
N PRO A 141 6.24 4.01 0.60
CA PRO A 141 5.90 5.32 1.15
C PRO A 141 4.88 6.08 0.32
N GLY A 142 4.96 6.01 -1.01
CA GLY A 142 4.07 6.71 -1.94
C GLY A 142 2.59 6.36 -1.82
N MET A 143 2.24 5.28 -1.10
CA MET A 143 0.84 4.94 -0.80
C MET A 143 0.17 6.00 0.09
N ARG A 144 0.91 6.67 0.97
CA ARG A 144 0.39 7.69 1.91
C ARG A 144 1.09 9.03 1.80
N LEU A 145 2.35 9.07 1.34
CA LEU A 145 3.03 10.32 1.05
C LEU A 145 2.62 10.79 -0.34
N GLY A 146 1.55 11.57 -0.39
CA GLY A 146 0.93 12.04 -1.63
C GLY A 146 1.78 13.05 -2.39
N ASN A 147 1.47 13.18 -3.67
CA ASN A 147 2.04 14.19 -4.57
C ASN A 147 1.06 15.35 -4.75
N ILE A 148 1.58 16.52 -5.11
CA ILE A 148 0.78 17.62 -5.64
C ILE A 148 0.76 17.49 -7.17
N TYR A 149 -0.45 17.57 -7.75
CA TYR A 149 -0.64 17.61 -9.20
C TYR A 149 -1.00 19.02 -9.64
N ALA A 150 -0.13 19.62 -10.46
CA ALA A 150 -0.39 20.94 -11.05
C ALA A 150 -1.25 20.80 -12.31
N LEU A 151 -2.42 21.45 -12.33
CA LEU A 151 -3.30 21.51 -13.50
C LEU A 151 -2.90 22.70 -14.40
N PRO A 152 -3.08 22.60 -15.73
CA PRO A 152 -3.68 21.48 -16.48
C PRO A 152 -2.68 20.38 -16.87
N SER A 153 -1.39 20.61 -16.66
CA SER A 153 -0.32 19.70 -17.12
C SER A 153 -0.26 18.38 -16.33
N LEU A 154 -0.90 18.32 -15.16
CA LEU A 154 -0.80 17.20 -14.19
C LEU A 154 0.66 16.87 -13.82
N LEU A 155 1.54 17.88 -13.81
CA LEU A 155 2.90 17.70 -13.29
C LEU A 155 2.82 17.27 -11.83
N SER A 156 3.47 16.15 -11.50
CA SER A 156 3.56 15.64 -10.14
C SER A 156 4.80 16.20 -9.46
N GLN A 157 4.63 16.69 -8.23
CA GLN A 157 5.72 17.22 -7.41
C GLN A 157 5.59 16.74 -5.97
N GLY A 158 6.71 16.30 -5.40
CA GLY A 158 6.78 15.80 -4.03
C GLY A 158 6.17 14.42 -3.89
N GLY A 159 5.98 14.00 -2.66
CA GLY A 159 5.50 12.69 -2.30
C GLY A 159 6.61 11.76 -1.83
N GLY A 160 6.26 10.50 -1.59
CA GLY A 160 7.22 9.43 -1.30
C GLY A 160 7.41 8.51 -2.51
N THR A 161 8.42 7.66 -2.45
CA THR A 161 8.70 6.69 -3.52
C THR A 161 7.50 5.78 -3.79
N VAL A 162 7.04 5.77 -5.05
CA VAL A 162 5.86 5.01 -5.48
C VAL A 162 6.28 3.67 -6.08
N PHE A 163 5.97 2.59 -5.38
CA PHE A 163 6.16 1.21 -5.84
C PHE A 163 4.90 0.65 -6.49
N PRO A 164 5.02 -0.41 -7.32
CA PRO A 164 3.88 -1.25 -7.68
C PRO A 164 3.25 -1.90 -6.45
N PRO A 165 2.00 -2.41 -6.53
CA PRO A 165 1.42 -3.26 -5.51
C PRO A 165 2.30 -4.48 -5.19
N VAL A 166 2.20 -5.03 -3.98
CA VAL A 166 3.11 -6.10 -3.53
C VAL A 166 2.99 -7.40 -4.33
N MET A 167 1.88 -7.63 -5.04
CA MET A 167 1.77 -8.77 -5.96
C MET A 167 2.78 -8.69 -7.12
N ALA A 168 3.26 -7.50 -7.47
CA ALA A 168 4.38 -7.33 -8.40
C ALA A 168 5.67 -7.96 -7.83
N LEU A 169 5.93 -7.80 -6.53
CA LEU A 169 7.04 -8.52 -5.88
C LEU A 169 6.83 -10.04 -5.93
N GLY A 170 5.58 -10.50 -5.71
CA GLY A 170 5.20 -11.90 -5.92
C GLY A 170 5.56 -12.40 -7.31
N ALA A 171 5.29 -11.60 -8.35
CA ALA A 171 5.63 -11.94 -9.73
C ALA A 171 7.14 -11.99 -10.00
N THR A 172 7.95 -11.24 -9.25
CA THR A 172 9.42 -11.37 -9.32
C THR A 172 9.97 -12.56 -8.54
N GLY A 173 9.24 -13.03 -7.50
CA GLY A 173 9.70 -14.02 -6.55
C GLY A 173 10.95 -13.63 -5.74
N SER A 174 11.37 -12.36 -5.80
CA SER A 174 12.67 -11.88 -5.29
C SER A 174 12.59 -11.41 -3.85
N GLU A 175 13.20 -12.16 -2.93
CA GLU A 175 13.38 -11.73 -1.54
C GLU A 175 14.29 -10.50 -1.42
N ASP A 176 15.27 -10.34 -2.32
CA ASP A 176 16.14 -9.16 -2.34
C ASP A 176 15.35 -7.88 -2.63
N LEU A 177 14.44 -7.91 -3.61
CA LEU A 177 13.58 -6.76 -3.91
C LEU A 177 12.58 -6.47 -2.79
N ALA A 178 12.03 -7.51 -2.16
CA ALA A 178 11.17 -7.33 -0.99
C ALA A 178 11.93 -6.71 0.20
N TYR A 179 13.17 -7.11 0.42
CA TYR A 179 14.06 -6.53 1.41
C TYR A 179 14.37 -5.06 1.09
N LYS A 180 14.74 -4.75 -0.16
CA LYS A 180 15.02 -3.38 -0.62
C LYS A 180 13.79 -2.47 -0.48
N LEU A 181 12.57 -2.94 -0.84
CA LEU A 181 11.34 -2.18 -0.60
C LEU A 181 11.18 -1.88 0.89
N GLY A 182 11.37 -2.89 1.76
CA GLY A 182 11.35 -2.68 3.21
C GLY A 182 12.37 -1.63 3.68
N GLN A 183 13.57 -1.59 3.09
CA GLN A 183 14.58 -0.57 3.41
C GLN A 183 14.16 0.84 2.98
N VAL A 184 13.65 1.00 1.76
CA VAL A 184 13.16 2.30 1.27
C VAL A 184 12.03 2.79 2.15
N LEU A 185 11.05 1.90 2.41
CA LEU A 185 9.93 2.19 3.29
C LEU A 185 10.40 2.63 4.69
N GLY A 186 11.31 1.86 5.30
CA GLY A 186 11.85 2.19 6.61
C GLY A 186 12.60 3.52 6.62
N THR A 187 13.36 3.80 5.59
CA THR A 187 14.14 5.05 5.46
C THR A 187 13.22 6.26 5.37
N GLU A 188 12.24 6.24 4.46
CA GLU A 188 11.37 7.40 4.23
C GLU A 188 10.34 7.58 5.35
N ALA A 189 9.71 6.49 5.81
CA ALA A 189 8.75 6.54 6.91
C ALA A 189 9.37 7.10 8.20
N ARG A 190 10.59 6.64 8.55
CA ARG A 190 11.29 7.15 9.74
C ARG A 190 11.70 8.62 9.60
N ALA A 191 12.07 9.07 8.42
CA ALA A 191 12.44 10.46 8.16
C ALA A 191 11.29 11.44 8.42
N ILE A 192 10.04 11.01 8.27
CA ILE A 192 8.84 11.83 8.50
C ILE A 192 8.18 11.59 9.86
N GLY A 193 8.77 10.73 10.72
CA GLY A 193 8.26 10.48 12.08
C GLY A 193 7.26 9.32 12.19
N VAL A 194 7.12 8.45 11.18
CA VAL A 194 6.37 7.20 11.28
C VAL A 194 7.25 6.12 11.91
N HIS A 195 6.71 5.38 12.87
CA HIS A 195 7.43 4.39 13.66
C HIS A 195 7.03 2.95 13.32
N MET A 196 5.83 2.77 12.76
CA MET A 196 5.25 1.47 12.44
C MET A 196 4.50 1.53 11.11
N VAL A 197 4.69 0.52 10.27
CA VAL A 197 3.88 0.33 9.07
C VAL A 197 2.80 -0.73 9.34
N PHE A 198 1.56 -0.48 8.87
CA PHE A 198 0.52 -1.51 8.78
C PHE A 198 0.72 -2.33 7.50
N GLY A 199 1.74 -3.17 7.56
CA GLY A 199 2.26 -4.06 6.54
C GLY A 199 3.42 -4.90 7.11
N PRO A 200 3.76 -6.02 6.44
CA PRO A 200 3.21 -6.50 5.18
C PRO A 200 1.81 -7.13 5.32
N VAL A 201 1.09 -7.18 4.19
CA VAL A 201 -0.11 -8.00 4.07
C VAL A 201 0.32 -9.46 4.01
N LEU A 202 -0.18 -10.28 4.94
CA LEU A 202 0.14 -11.71 5.07
C LEU A 202 -0.97 -12.61 4.52
N ASP A 203 -2.06 -12.01 4.03
CA ASP A 203 -3.18 -12.73 3.45
C ASP A 203 -2.73 -13.49 2.20
N VAL A 204 -3.12 -14.75 2.10
CA VAL A 204 -2.92 -15.61 0.92
C VAL A 204 -4.11 -15.43 -0.01
N ASN A 205 -3.91 -14.88 -1.22
CA ASN A 205 -5.00 -14.55 -2.14
C ASN A 205 -5.55 -15.81 -2.83
N SER A 206 -6.23 -16.67 -2.06
CA SER A 206 -6.75 -17.97 -2.50
C SER A 206 -8.04 -17.83 -3.31
N ASN A 207 -8.79 -16.72 -3.17
CA ASN A 207 -10.03 -16.47 -3.87
C ASN A 207 -9.88 -15.39 -4.96
N PRO A 208 -9.99 -15.72 -6.26
CA PRO A 208 -9.93 -14.74 -7.35
C PRO A 208 -11.01 -13.64 -7.30
N LEU A 209 -12.12 -13.91 -6.61
CA LEU A 209 -13.24 -12.95 -6.45
C LEU A 209 -13.05 -12.00 -5.28
N ASN A 210 -11.95 -12.11 -4.55
CA ASN A 210 -11.68 -11.26 -3.38
C ASN A 210 -11.65 -9.77 -3.78
N PRO A 211 -12.56 -8.93 -3.23
CA PRO A 211 -12.67 -7.54 -3.65
C PRO A 211 -11.66 -6.61 -2.97
N ILE A 212 -10.98 -7.05 -1.91
CA ILE A 212 -10.17 -6.20 -1.03
C ILE A 212 -8.70 -6.58 -1.01
N ILE A 213 -8.36 -7.86 -1.01
CA ILE A 213 -6.95 -8.31 -0.97
C ILE A 213 -6.33 -8.24 -2.35
N ASN A 214 -6.71 -9.09 -3.29
CA ASN A 214 -6.28 -9.03 -4.68
C ASN A 214 -4.77 -8.68 -4.78
N THR A 215 -4.39 -7.63 -5.50
CA THR A 215 -2.99 -7.18 -5.69
C THR A 215 -2.28 -6.69 -4.42
N ARG A 216 -2.97 -6.56 -3.28
CA ARG A 216 -2.37 -6.26 -1.98
C ARG A 216 -1.67 -7.47 -1.34
N SER A 217 -1.96 -8.71 -1.77
CA SER A 217 -1.22 -9.91 -1.38
C SER A 217 0.02 -10.12 -2.26
N PHE A 218 1.03 -10.82 -1.76
CA PHE A 218 2.17 -11.29 -2.58
C PHE A 218 1.76 -12.42 -3.55
N GLY A 219 0.63 -13.12 -3.32
CA GLY A 219 0.12 -14.17 -4.18
C GLY A 219 -0.75 -15.21 -3.46
N GLU A 220 -0.98 -16.35 -4.11
CA GLU A 220 -1.82 -17.45 -3.61
C GLU A 220 -1.03 -18.56 -2.89
N SER A 221 0.31 -18.53 -2.95
CA SER A 221 1.16 -19.53 -2.29
C SER A 221 1.53 -19.08 -0.88
N PRO A 222 1.17 -19.83 0.18
CA PRO A 222 1.53 -19.52 1.54
C PRO A 222 3.06 -19.39 1.75
N ASP A 223 3.85 -20.24 1.08
CA ASP A 223 5.30 -20.20 1.14
C ASP A 223 5.86 -18.91 0.51
N LEU A 224 5.37 -18.53 -0.68
CA LEU A 224 5.80 -17.31 -1.35
C LEU A 224 5.48 -16.08 -0.49
N VAL A 225 4.24 -15.99 0.04
CA VAL A 225 3.82 -14.90 0.93
C VAL A 225 4.72 -14.85 2.17
N GLY A 226 4.95 -15.97 2.82
CA GLY A 226 5.80 -16.05 4.01
C GLY A 226 7.26 -15.63 3.77
N ARG A 227 7.89 -16.09 2.67
CA ARG A 227 9.27 -15.75 2.32
C ARG A 227 9.44 -14.25 2.00
N LEU A 228 8.57 -13.69 1.15
CA LEU A 228 8.65 -12.28 0.77
C LEU A 228 8.31 -11.36 1.95
N ALA A 229 7.32 -11.72 2.78
CA ALA A 229 6.98 -10.98 3.99
C ALA A 229 8.15 -10.93 4.98
N ARG A 230 8.86 -12.04 5.21
CA ARG A 230 10.06 -12.05 6.07
C ARG A 230 11.14 -11.12 5.54
N ALA A 231 11.40 -11.12 4.23
CA ALA A 231 12.37 -10.23 3.63
C ALA A 231 11.97 -8.74 3.79
N TYR A 232 10.71 -8.42 3.55
CA TYR A 232 10.13 -7.08 3.79
C TYR A 232 10.33 -6.64 5.25
N ILE A 233 9.97 -7.49 6.23
CA ILE A 233 10.11 -7.22 7.67
C ILE A 233 11.57 -6.95 8.03
N ARG A 234 12.52 -7.76 7.54
CA ARG A 234 13.97 -7.55 7.76
C ARG A 234 14.43 -6.21 7.18
N GLY A 235 13.97 -5.87 5.96
CA GLY A 235 14.29 -4.60 5.31
C GLY A 235 13.82 -3.40 6.12
N ALA A 236 12.55 -3.37 6.52
CA ALA A 236 11.95 -2.31 7.33
C ALA A 236 12.67 -2.16 8.68
N ARG A 237 12.88 -3.27 9.35
CA ARG A 237 13.58 -3.33 10.66
C ARG A 237 15.02 -2.81 10.57
N SER A 238 15.74 -3.09 9.49
CA SER A 238 17.13 -2.60 9.29
C SER A 238 17.23 -1.06 9.31
N LYS A 239 16.09 -0.37 9.10
CA LYS A 239 15.98 1.09 9.14
C LYS A 239 15.20 1.62 10.35
N GLY A 240 14.94 0.75 11.33
CA GLY A 240 14.25 1.14 12.57
C GLY A 240 12.73 1.29 12.45
N LEU A 241 12.12 0.78 11.37
CA LEU A 241 10.66 0.76 11.20
C LEU A 241 10.09 -0.57 11.69
N MET A 242 9.08 -0.50 12.55
CA MET A 242 8.31 -1.66 13.01
C MET A 242 7.28 -2.07 11.96
N SER A 243 6.98 -3.37 11.90
CA SER A 243 6.05 -3.97 10.93
C SER A 243 4.83 -4.59 11.63
N THR A 244 3.68 -4.54 10.95
CA THR A 244 2.41 -5.13 11.41
C THR A 244 1.87 -6.08 10.36
N GLY A 245 1.88 -7.38 10.65
CA GLY A 245 1.29 -8.40 9.76
C GLY A 245 -0.23 -8.37 9.79
N LYS A 246 -0.89 -8.44 8.65
CA LYS A 246 -2.34 -8.32 8.54
C LYS A 246 -2.90 -9.13 7.37
N HIS A 247 -4.16 -9.58 7.44
CA HIS A 247 -5.20 -9.37 8.46
C HIS A 247 -5.51 -10.74 9.10
N PHE A 248 -5.06 -10.96 10.34
CA PHE A 248 -5.24 -12.26 11.00
C PHE A 248 -6.73 -12.56 11.28
N PRO A 249 -7.25 -13.77 11.05
CA PRO A 249 -6.55 -15.04 10.75
C PRO A 249 -6.26 -15.31 9.27
N GLY A 250 -6.57 -14.41 8.35
CA GLY A 250 -6.43 -14.52 6.90
C GLY A 250 -7.69 -13.99 6.19
N HIS A 251 -7.51 -12.98 5.34
CA HIS A 251 -8.60 -12.31 4.60
C HIS A 251 -8.67 -12.74 3.13
N GLY A 252 -7.76 -13.64 2.70
CA GLY A 252 -7.58 -13.95 1.27
C GLY A 252 -8.68 -14.77 0.62
N ASP A 253 -9.46 -15.54 1.40
CA ASP A 253 -10.56 -16.39 0.91
C ASP A 253 -11.94 -15.71 0.92
N THR A 254 -12.04 -14.44 1.30
CA THR A 254 -13.31 -13.72 1.34
C THR A 254 -13.77 -13.26 -0.04
N ASP A 255 -15.08 -13.25 -0.29
CA ASP A 255 -15.75 -12.71 -1.47
C ASP A 255 -16.58 -11.44 -1.17
N VAL A 256 -16.50 -10.95 0.07
CA VAL A 256 -17.24 -9.80 0.58
C VAL A 256 -16.29 -8.77 1.17
N ASP A 257 -16.58 -7.49 0.92
CA ASP A 257 -15.84 -6.35 1.47
C ASP A 257 -16.16 -6.15 2.96
N SER A 258 -15.17 -6.32 3.83
CA SER A 258 -15.28 -6.14 5.28
C SER A 258 -15.56 -4.69 5.71
N HIS A 259 -15.34 -3.71 4.84
CA HIS A 259 -15.74 -2.33 5.07
C HIS A 259 -17.26 -2.15 5.01
N LEU A 260 -17.95 -3.00 4.24
CA LEU A 260 -19.40 -2.93 4.05
C LEU A 260 -20.17 -3.80 5.02
N THR A 261 -19.76 -5.06 5.18
CA THR A 261 -20.45 -6.07 6.01
C THR A 261 -19.43 -7.02 6.63
N LEU A 262 -19.89 -7.90 7.55
CA LEU A 262 -19.04 -8.95 8.13
C LEU A 262 -18.87 -10.11 7.13
N PRO A 263 -17.67 -10.31 6.56
CA PRO A 263 -17.39 -11.47 5.73
C PRO A 263 -17.44 -12.74 6.58
N THR A 264 -17.87 -13.84 5.96
CA THR A 264 -17.92 -15.16 6.59
C THR A 264 -17.11 -16.13 5.74
N ILE A 265 -16.12 -16.80 6.33
CA ILE A 265 -15.36 -17.86 5.68
C ILE A 265 -15.69 -19.21 6.32
N ARG A 266 -15.75 -20.24 5.46
CA ARG A 266 -16.06 -21.62 5.87
C ARG A 266 -14.80 -22.47 6.05
N ALA A 267 -13.63 -21.82 6.06
CA ALA A 267 -12.35 -22.49 6.26
C ALA A 267 -12.34 -23.30 7.55
N THR A 268 -11.96 -24.56 7.44
CA THR A 268 -11.72 -25.42 8.59
C THR A 268 -10.41 -25.07 9.27
N ARG A 269 -10.20 -25.54 10.50
CA ARG A 269 -8.92 -25.37 11.18
C ARG A 269 -7.76 -25.95 10.35
N ALA A 270 -7.93 -27.10 9.71
CA ALA A 270 -6.91 -27.71 8.85
C ALA A 270 -6.57 -26.83 7.65
N HIS A 271 -7.56 -26.16 7.06
CA HIS A 271 -7.33 -25.18 5.98
C HIS A 271 -6.52 -23.99 6.51
N LEU A 272 -6.92 -23.37 7.61
CA LEU A 272 -6.17 -22.27 8.21
C LEU A 272 -4.71 -22.66 8.51
N ASP A 273 -4.49 -23.85 9.06
CA ASP A 273 -3.17 -24.36 9.40
C ASP A 273 -2.27 -24.56 8.18
N SER A 274 -2.85 -24.89 7.01
CA SER A 274 -2.10 -25.17 5.77
C SER A 274 -1.99 -23.96 4.83
N VAL A 275 -2.91 -23.00 4.87
CA VAL A 275 -2.99 -21.89 3.92
C VAL A 275 -2.78 -20.54 4.60
N ASP A 276 -3.65 -20.18 5.56
CA ASP A 276 -3.69 -18.82 6.11
C ASP A 276 -2.65 -18.59 7.22
N PHE A 277 -2.43 -19.55 8.10
CA PHE A 277 -1.51 -19.39 9.23
C PHE A 277 0.00 -19.46 8.90
N PRO A 278 0.48 -20.18 7.86
CA PRO A 278 1.90 -20.27 7.59
C PRO A 278 2.61 -18.91 7.41
N PRO A 279 2.07 -17.91 6.68
CA PRO A 279 2.69 -16.59 6.61
C PRO A 279 2.78 -15.87 7.96
N PHE A 280 1.75 -16.00 8.82
CA PHE A 280 1.77 -15.42 10.17
C PHE A 280 2.80 -16.12 11.06
N ARG A 281 2.89 -17.46 11.04
CA ARG A 281 3.94 -18.23 11.74
C ARG A 281 5.33 -17.80 11.28
N ALA A 282 5.54 -17.62 9.97
CA ALA A 282 6.79 -17.15 9.40
C ALA A 282 7.15 -15.73 9.87
N ALA A 283 6.18 -14.82 9.92
CA ALA A 283 6.37 -13.46 10.42
C ALA A 283 6.64 -13.43 11.94
N VAL A 284 5.95 -14.25 12.73
CA VAL A 284 6.22 -14.39 14.18
C VAL A 284 7.62 -14.94 14.44
N ALA A 285 8.03 -15.96 13.69
CA ALA A 285 9.40 -16.51 13.78
C ALA A 285 10.46 -15.48 13.37
N GLU A 286 10.16 -14.57 12.44
CA GLU A 286 11.03 -13.44 12.10
C GLU A 286 11.04 -12.35 13.19
N GLY A 287 10.17 -12.43 14.20
CA GLY A 287 10.05 -11.46 15.29
C GLY A 287 9.30 -10.19 14.90
N ILE A 288 8.23 -10.30 14.12
CA ILE A 288 7.38 -9.16 13.75
C ILE A 288 6.87 -8.41 14.98
N ASP A 289 6.74 -7.08 14.88
CA ASP A 289 6.47 -6.21 16.03
C ASP A 289 4.98 -6.19 16.41
N ALA A 290 4.09 -6.33 15.41
CA ALA A 290 2.64 -6.28 15.62
C ALA A 290 1.90 -7.22 14.67
N ILE A 291 0.69 -7.62 15.05
CA ILE A 291 -0.31 -8.27 14.19
C ILE A 291 -1.62 -7.50 14.31
N MET A 292 -2.26 -7.25 13.17
CA MET A 292 -3.60 -6.67 13.07
C MET A 292 -4.60 -7.76 12.73
N THR A 293 -5.72 -7.79 13.46
CA THR A 293 -6.79 -8.77 13.25
C THR A 293 -7.77 -8.29 12.18
N ALA A 294 -8.52 -9.22 11.60
CA ALA A 294 -9.57 -8.95 10.63
C ALA A 294 -10.97 -9.01 11.27
N HIS A 295 -11.89 -8.20 10.74
CA HIS A 295 -13.32 -8.34 11.05
C HIS A 295 -13.97 -9.41 10.14
N ILE A 296 -13.64 -10.69 10.40
CA ILE A 296 -14.08 -11.85 9.62
C ILE A 296 -14.62 -12.92 10.57
N ALA A 297 -15.77 -13.50 10.26
CA ALA A 297 -16.32 -14.65 10.95
C ALA A 297 -15.81 -15.96 10.34
N VAL A 298 -15.17 -16.81 11.14
CA VAL A 298 -14.64 -18.12 10.70
C VAL A 298 -15.55 -19.23 11.18
N VAL A 299 -16.64 -19.45 10.45
CA VAL A 299 -17.69 -20.41 10.86
C VAL A 299 -17.22 -21.87 10.81
N GLY A 300 -16.24 -22.20 9.99
CA GLY A 300 -15.68 -23.56 9.96
C GLY A 300 -14.88 -23.93 11.22
N VAL A 301 -14.55 -22.94 12.09
CA VAL A 301 -13.83 -23.14 13.36
C VAL A 301 -14.71 -22.85 14.56
N GLU A 302 -15.47 -21.74 14.55
CA GLU A 302 -16.26 -21.28 15.71
C GLU A 302 -17.77 -21.56 15.56
N GLY A 303 -18.20 -22.23 14.47
CA GLY A 303 -19.60 -22.58 14.20
C GLY A 303 -20.42 -21.41 13.65
N ASP A 304 -21.72 -21.66 13.43
CA ASP A 304 -22.64 -20.70 12.76
C ASP A 304 -22.89 -19.41 13.56
N THR A 305 -22.56 -19.38 14.83
CA THR A 305 -22.67 -18.20 15.69
C THR A 305 -21.37 -17.38 15.77
N ALA A 306 -20.36 -17.73 14.97
CA ALA A 306 -19.08 -17.07 14.96
C ALA A 306 -19.20 -15.55 14.84
N GLY A 307 -18.47 -14.85 15.69
CA GLY A 307 -18.26 -13.40 15.60
C GLY A 307 -17.01 -13.05 14.80
N PRO A 308 -16.69 -11.75 14.66
CA PRO A 308 -15.43 -11.32 14.08
C PRO A 308 -14.24 -11.88 14.86
N ALA A 309 -13.21 -12.38 14.17
CA ALA A 309 -11.99 -12.88 14.81
C ALA A 309 -11.34 -11.83 15.74
N THR A 310 -11.50 -10.54 15.45
CA THR A 310 -11.12 -9.42 16.33
C THR A 310 -11.74 -9.51 17.75
N LEU A 311 -12.90 -10.13 17.88
CA LEU A 311 -13.62 -10.29 19.15
C LEU A 311 -13.49 -11.71 19.73
N SER A 312 -12.77 -12.59 19.05
CA SER A 312 -12.59 -13.99 19.46
C SER A 312 -11.35 -14.17 20.32
N ARG A 313 -11.56 -14.58 21.59
CA ARG A 313 -10.47 -14.99 22.47
C ARG A 313 -9.75 -16.25 21.92
N GLY A 314 -10.48 -17.14 21.24
CA GLY A 314 -9.90 -18.33 20.60
C GLY A 314 -8.83 -17.96 19.59
N PHE A 315 -9.11 -17.02 18.70
CA PHE A 315 -8.15 -16.56 17.71
C PHE A 315 -7.05 -15.66 18.31
N MET A 316 -7.42 -14.65 19.09
CA MET A 316 -6.44 -13.64 19.53
C MET A 316 -5.52 -14.13 20.65
N THR A 317 -6.08 -14.82 21.65
CA THR A 317 -5.30 -15.38 22.75
C THR A 317 -4.88 -16.80 22.41
N GLY A 318 -5.84 -17.70 22.13
CA GLY A 318 -5.56 -19.12 21.91
C GLY A 318 -4.58 -19.35 20.77
N VAL A 319 -4.87 -18.85 19.57
CA VAL A 319 -3.98 -19.12 18.43
C VAL A 319 -2.75 -18.22 18.44
N LEU A 320 -2.91 -16.88 18.52
CA LEU A 320 -1.75 -15.98 18.38
C LEU A 320 -0.83 -16.03 19.60
N ARG A 321 -1.37 -15.92 20.83
CA ARG A 321 -0.52 -15.87 22.02
C ARG A 321 -0.03 -17.25 22.45
N ASP A 322 -0.97 -18.22 22.56
CA ASP A 322 -0.66 -19.51 23.18
C ASP A 322 -0.03 -20.49 22.20
N GLU A 323 -0.55 -20.63 20.96
CA GLU A 323 -0.01 -21.57 19.98
C GLU A 323 1.15 -21.00 19.15
N MET A 324 1.02 -19.75 18.64
CA MET A 324 2.09 -19.13 17.82
C MET A 324 3.14 -18.40 18.65
N HIS A 325 2.95 -18.29 19.99
CA HIS A 325 3.84 -17.62 20.94
C HIS A 325 4.15 -16.16 20.56
N PHE A 326 3.18 -15.47 19.96
CA PHE A 326 3.34 -14.08 19.57
C PHE A 326 3.38 -13.15 20.79
N SER A 327 4.45 -12.38 20.95
CA SER A 327 4.68 -11.49 22.10
C SER A 327 4.53 -10.00 21.79
N GLY A 328 4.39 -9.62 20.50
CA GLY A 328 4.24 -8.24 20.06
C GLY A 328 2.85 -7.62 20.32
N LEU A 329 2.57 -6.47 19.69
CA LEU A 329 1.29 -5.77 19.82
C LEU A 329 0.18 -6.46 19.00
N LEU A 330 -1.01 -6.56 19.59
CA LEU A 330 -2.24 -6.95 18.90
C LEU A 330 -3.10 -5.73 18.65
N PHE A 331 -3.29 -5.40 17.38
CA PHE A 331 -4.19 -4.35 16.91
C PHE A 331 -5.54 -4.96 16.50
N THR A 332 -6.62 -4.26 16.76
CA THR A 332 -7.84 -4.46 16.00
C THR A 332 -7.66 -3.88 14.60
N ASP A 333 -8.42 -4.33 13.61
CA ASP A 333 -8.71 -3.49 12.44
C ASP A 333 -9.59 -2.30 12.87
N ALA A 334 -9.91 -1.38 11.95
CA ALA A 334 -10.62 -0.16 12.28
C ALA A 334 -12.01 -0.44 12.87
N MET A 335 -12.25 -0.03 14.11
CA MET A 335 -13.48 -0.29 14.86
C MET A 335 -14.71 0.42 14.27
N THR A 336 -14.51 1.31 13.30
CA THR A 336 -15.57 1.97 12.54
C THR A 336 -16.07 1.18 11.32
N MET A 337 -15.39 0.10 10.92
CA MET A 337 -15.75 -0.70 9.75
C MET A 337 -17.13 -1.37 9.90
N GLY A 338 -17.84 -1.48 8.76
CA GLY A 338 -19.19 -2.03 8.72
C GLY A 338 -19.31 -3.48 9.21
N GLY A 339 -18.25 -4.27 9.03
CA GLY A 339 -18.19 -5.66 9.50
C GLY A 339 -18.36 -5.83 11.01
N ILE A 340 -18.06 -4.80 11.80
CA ILE A 340 -18.22 -4.82 13.25
C ILE A 340 -19.30 -3.83 13.73
N ALA A 341 -19.25 -2.57 13.24
CA ALA A 341 -20.06 -1.48 13.77
C ALA A 341 -21.58 -1.71 13.56
N LYS A 342 -21.97 -2.31 12.43
CA LYS A 342 -23.38 -2.56 12.10
C LYS A 342 -24.03 -3.64 12.98
N ARG A 343 -23.27 -4.64 13.42
CA ARG A 343 -23.81 -5.78 14.17
C ARG A 343 -23.72 -5.60 15.68
N TYR A 344 -22.64 -4.97 16.17
CA TYR A 344 -22.32 -4.93 17.60
C TYR A 344 -22.44 -3.52 18.20
N GLY A 345 -22.68 -2.48 17.39
CA GLY A 345 -22.69 -1.10 17.84
C GLY A 345 -21.28 -0.53 18.07
N ALA A 346 -21.20 0.59 18.79
CA ALA A 346 -19.96 1.36 18.93
C ALA A 346 -19.14 1.06 20.19
N THR A 347 -19.76 0.52 21.26
CA THR A 347 -19.14 0.42 22.59
C THR A 347 -18.81 -1.01 22.98
N GLU A 348 -19.75 -1.93 22.84
CA GLU A 348 -19.59 -3.34 23.23
C GLU A 348 -18.38 -4.01 22.55
N PRO A 349 -18.12 -3.82 21.24
CA PRO A 349 -16.95 -4.40 20.58
C PRO A 349 -15.61 -3.96 21.16
N LEU A 350 -15.54 -2.75 21.74
CA LEU A 350 -14.32 -2.26 22.36
C LEU A 350 -13.95 -3.10 23.60
N ILE A 351 -14.94 -3.43 24.42
CA ILE A 351 -14.75 -4.27 25.59
C ILE A 351 -14.39 -5.69 25.16
N MET A 352 -15.16 -6.27 24.24
CA MET A 352 -14.93 -7.64 23.73
C MET A 352 -13.55 -7.79 23.09
N ALA A 353 -13.06 -6.79 22.33
CA ALA A 353 -11.73 -6.83 21.74
C ALA A 353 -10.62 -6.85 22.82
N VAL A 354 -10.77 -6.05 23.88
CA VAL A 354 -9.83 -6.06 25.01
C VAL A 354 -9.90 -7.39 25.75
N GLU A 355 -11.09 -7.95 25.99
CA GLU A 355 -11.28 -9.30 26.58
C GLU A 355 -10.62 -10.39 25.73
N ALA A 356 -10.75 -10.29 24.40
CA ALA A 356 -10.16 -11.24 23.47
C ALA A 356 -8.62 -11.18 23.44
N GLY A 357 -8.01 -10.05 23.78
CA GLY A 357 -6.57 -9.91 23.85
C GLY A 357 -5.96 -8.69 23.12
N ALA A 358 -6.76 -7.81 22.51
CA ALA A 358 -6.28 -6.61 21.82
C ALA A 358 -5.50 -5.68 22.77
N ASP A 359 -4.37 -5.18 22.30
CA ASP A 359 -3.58 -4.18 23.00
C ASP A 359 -3.91 -2.77 22.53
N VAL A 360 -4.26 -2.61 21.26
CA VAL A 360 -4.57 -1.31 20.65
C VAL A 360 -5.91 -1.39 19.91
N LEU A 361 -6.80 -0.44 20.22
CA LEU A 361 -8.08 -0.25 19.57
C LEU A 361 -7.92 0.81 18.48
N LEU A 362 -7.99 0.35 17.21
CA LEU A 362 -7.77 1.21 16.06
C LEU A 362 -9.05 1.95 15.69
N MET A 363 -8.97 3.26 15.53
CA MET A 363 -10.05 4.12 15.02
C MET A 363 -11.40 3.89 15.72
N PRO A 364 -11.51 3.91 17.06
CA PRO A 364 -12.81 3.93 17.69
C PRO A 364 -13.59 5.19 17.28
N ARG A 365 -14.91 5.09 17.20
CA ARG A 365 -15.76 6.17 16.68
C ARG A 365 -15.64 7.49 17.46
N SER A 366 -15.45 7.39 18.76
CA SER A 366 -15.24 8.52 19.69
C SER A 366 -14.20 8.11 20.73
N ILE A 367 -13.13 8.85 20.82
CA ILE A 367 -12.05 8.58 21.79
C ILE A 367 -12.54 8.76 23.23
N PRO A 368 -13.20 9.88 23.60
CA PRO A 368 -13.71 10.03 24.97
C PRO A 368 -14.69 8.92 25.38
N ASP A 369 -15.65 8.58 24.49
CA ASP A 369 -16.65 7.54 24.79
C ASP A 369 -16.01 6.15 24.90
N ALA A 370 -15.00 5.85 24.07
CA ALA A 370 -14.24 4.61 24.15
C ALA A 370 -13.51 4.47 25.49
N ILE A 371 -12.86 5.55 25.94
CA ILE A 371 -12.20 5.58 27.25
C ILE A 371 -13.20 5.35 28.37
N GLU A 372 -14.33 6.08 28.39
CA GLU A 372 -15.37 5.90 29.43
C GLU A 372 -15.99 4.51 29.41
N THR A 373 -16.19 3.93 28.22
CA THR A 373 -16.67 2.55 28.04
C THR A 373 -15.74 1.53 28.73
N ILE A 374 -14.43 1.61 28.44
CA ILE A 374 -13.45 0.70 29.04
C ILE A 374 -13.29 0.99 30.54
N MET A 375 -13.34 2.27 30.98
CA MET A 375 -13.35 2.66 32.40
C MET A 375 -14.52 2.00 33.15
N ALA A 376 -15.73 2.05 32.58
CA ALA A 376 -16.92 1.45 33.17
C ALA A 376 -16.77 -0.08 33.26
N ALA A 377 -16.23 -0.73 32.25
CA ALA A 377 -15.97 -2.17 32.25
C ALA A 377 -14.94 -2.59 33.32
N VAL A 378 -13.93 -1.76 33.59
CA VAL A 378 -12.98 -2.01 34.69
C VAL A 378 -13.67 -1.81 36.05
N LYS A 379 -14.43 -0.73 36.23
CA LYS A 379 -15.17 -0.46 37.48
C LYS A 379 -16.20 -1.54 37.81
N SER A 380 -16.85 -2.14 36.83
CA SER A 380 -17.80 -3.24 37.02
C SER A 380 -17.13 -4.60 37.24
N GLY A 381 -15.81 -4.71 37.12
CA GLY A 381 -15.06 -5.96 37.24
C GLY A 381 -15.12 -6.86 35.99
N ARG A 382 -15.73 -6.40 34.89
CA ARG A 382 -15.72 -7.14 33.60
C ARG A 382 -14.32 -7.18 33.00
N LEU A 383 -13.55 -6.09 33.08
CA LEU A 383 -12.13 -6.04 32.76
C LEU A 383 -11.33 -5.85 34.04
N SER A 384 -10.14 -6.43 34.11
CA SER A 384 -9.25 -6.19 35.25
C SER A 384 -8.21 -5.11 34.94
N GLU A 385 -7.81 -4.30 35.92
CA GLU A 385 -6.73 -3.34 35.75
C GLU A 385 -5.40 -4.01 35.31
N PRO A 386 -5.00 -5.20 35.86
CA PRO A 386 -3.84 -5.91 35.36
C PRO A 386 -3.91 -6.27 33.86
N ARG A 387 -5.12 -6.48 33.29
CA ARG A 387 -5.29 -6.70 31.86
C ARG A 387 -4.95 -5.42 31.06
N ILE A 388 -5.37 -4.26 31.56
CA ILE A 388 -5.02 -2.96 30.96
C ILE A 388 -3.51 -2.73 31.08
N ASP A 389 -2.93 -2.95 32.26
CA ASP A 389 -1.49 -2.80 32.50
C ASP A 389 -0.64 -3.67 31.57
N ALA A 390 -1.08 -4.90 31.30
CA ALA A 390 -0.38 -5.78 30.37
C ALA A 390 -0.32 -5.19 28.94
N SER A 391 -1.42 -4.58 28.46
CA SER A 391 -1.45 -3.91 27.17
C SER A 391 -0.58 -2.65 27.15
N VAL A 392 -0.70 -1.80 28.15
CA VAL A 392 0.11 -0.57 28.26
C VAL A 392 1.60 -0.89 28.33
N ARG A 393 1.99 -1.93 29.06
CA ARG A 393 3.38 -2.40 29.13
C ARG A 393 3.91 -2.78 27.74
N ARG A 394 3.14 -3.50 26.92
CA ARG A 394 3.53 -3.85 25.54
C ARG A 394 3.61 -2.61 24.66
N ILE A 395 2.68 -1.66 24.78
CA ILE A 395 2.70 -0.40 24.02
C ILE A 395 3.94 0.43 24.38
N LEU A 396 4.24 0.57 25.65
CA LEU A 396 5.45 1.29 26.11
C LEU A 396 6.73 0.58 25.69
N ALA A 397 6.75 -0.76 25.69
CA ALA A 397 7.86 -1.54 25.19
C ALA A 397 8.08 -1.30 23.67
N ALA A 398 7.02 -1.25 22.86
CA ALA A 398 7.10 -0.91 21.45
C ALA A 398 7.63 0.52 21.24
N LYS A 399 7.15 1.49 22.01
CA LYS A 399 7.68 2.88 22.00
C LYS A 399 9.17 2.94 22.34
N ALA A 400 9.62 2.15 23.32
CA ALA A 400 11.03 2.08 23.67
C ALA A 400 11.86 1.48 22.52
N ARG A 401 11.39 0.40 21.89
CA ARG A 401 12.04 -0.21 20.70
C ARG A 401 12.10 0.74 19.51
N ALA A 402 11.07 1.57 19.31
CA ALA A 402 11.06 2.63 18.29
C ALA A 402 12.04 3.77 18.57
N GLY A 403 12.74 3.75 19.71
CA GLY A 403 13.67 4.83 20.12
C GLY A 403 13.00 6.06 20.69
N LEU A 404 11.69 6.04 20.93
CA LEU A 404 10.90 7.20 21.35
C LEU A 404 11.26 7.74 22.74
N ARG A 405 11.91 6.94 23.56
CA ARG A 405 12.47 7.39 24.83
C ARG A 405 13.68 8.32 24.64
N GLN A 406 14.50 8.07 23.61
CA GLN A 406 15.72 8.82 23.33
C GLN A 406 15.46 10.07 22.49
N GLY A 407 14.56 9.97 21.50
CA GLY A 407 14.20 11.06 20.61
C GLY A 407 12.84 10.81 19.95
N ARG A 408 12.00 11.82 19.93
CA ARG A 408 10.65 11.74 19.38
C ARG A 408 10.38 12.71 18.23
N LEU A 409 11.35 13.60 17.94
CA LEU A 409 11.25 14.60 16.89
C LEU A 409 12.13 14.20 15.70
N VAL A 410 11.69 14.57 14.53
CA VAL A 410 12.48 14.40 13.29
C VAL A 410 13.04 15.75 12.82
N ASP A 411 14.16 15.69 12.10
CA ASP A 411 14.78 16.88 11.52
C ASP A 411 14.07 17.25 10.21
N LEU A 412 13.34 18.35 10.22
CA LEU A 412 12.60 18.83 9.06
C LEU A 412 13.51 19.17 7.87
N ASN A 413 14.77 19.56 8.12
CA ASN A 413 15.74 19.89 7.07
C ASN A 413 16.38 18.66 6.42
N ALA A 414 16.07 17.46 6.90
CA ALA A 414 16.56 16.21 6.34
C ALA A 414 15.53 15.52 5.42
N VAL A 415 14.26 15.93 5.49
CA VAL A 415 13.17 15.26 4.78
C VAL A 415 13.40 15.24 3.25
N ASP A 416 13.77 16.37 2.67
CA ASP A 416 14.01 16.55 1.22
C ASP A 416 15.24 15.80 0.70
N ARG A 417 16.15 15.40 1.60
CA ARG A 417 17.36 14.64 1.26
C ARG A 417 17.20 13.14 1.40
N ILE A 418 16.06 12.70 1.95
CA ILE A 418 15.82 11.29 2.28
C ILE A 418 14.62 10.73 1.52
N VAL A 419 13.54 11.52 1.37
CA VAL A 419 12.29 11.08 0.78
C VAL A 419 12.31 11.23 -0.73
N ASP A 420 11.88 10.19 -1.46
CA ASP A 420 11.78 10.15 -2.93
C ASP A 420 13.09 10.47 -3.67
N VAL A 421 14.22 10.04 -3.10
CA VAL A 421 15.51 10.21 -3.77
C VAL A 421 15.62 9.27 -4.99
N PRO A 422 16.38 9.65 -6.05
CA PRO A 422 16.49 8.86 -7.29
C PRO A 422 16.93 7.41 -7.07
N GLU A 423 17.64 7.12 -6.00
CA GLU A 423 18.10 5.79 -5.64
C GLU A 423 16.93 4.88 -5.19
N HIS A 424 15.96 5.44 -4.48
CA HIS A 424 14.75 4.74 -4.09
C HIS A 424 13.83 4.48 -5.30
N THR A 425 13.67 5.48 -6.16
CA THR A 425 12.88 5.36 -7.40
C THR A 425 13.43 4.27 -8.32
N ARG A 426 14.77 4.14 -8.45
CA ARG A 426 15.39 3.05 -9.24
C ARG A 426 15.05 1.66 -8.71
N ILE A 427 14.90 1.48 -7.39
CA ILE A 427 14.46 0.20 -6.82
C ILE A 427 13.00 -0.08 -7.20
N ALA A 428 12.14 0.94 -7.17
CA ALA A 428 10.74 0.79 -7.59
C ALA A 428 10.63 0.47 -9.10
N GLU A 429 11.47 1.10 -9.93
CA GLU A 429 11.59 0.79 -11.36
C GLU A 429 12.06 -0.66 -11.58
N GLU A 430 13.07 -1.14 -10.84
CA GLU A 430 13.55 -2.53 -10.93
C GLU A 430 12.43 -3.52 -10.58
N VAL A 431 11.64 -3.24 -9.53
CA VAL A 431 10.48 -4.07 -9.18
C VAL A 431 9.46 -4.07 -10.32
N ALA A 432 9.13 -2.90 -10.86
CA ALA A 432 8.17 -2.77 -11.95
C ALA A 432 8.63 -3.53 -13.20
N GLU A 433 9.86 -3.34 -13.64
CA GLU A 433 10.42 -3.98 -14.85
C GLU A 433 10.45 -5.51 -14.70
N ARG A 434 10.97 -6.03 -13.59
CA ARG A 434 11.09 -7.47 -13.36
C ARG A 434 9.77 -8.18 -13.08
N SER A 435 8.72 -7.42 -12.76
CA SER A 435 7.40 -7.98 -12.48
C SER A 435 6.53 -8.13 -13.73
N ILE A 436 6.83 -7.45 -14.85
CA ILE A 436 5.99 -7.55 -16.06
C ILE A 436 5.84 -9.01 -16.46
N THR A 437 4.60 -9.46 -16.52
CA THR A 437 4.26 -10.86 -16.75
C THR A 437 3.44 -11.00 -18.04
N LEU A 438 3.95 -11.71 -19.02
CA LEU A 438 3.21 -12.10 -20.22
C LEU A 438 2.52 -13.44 -19.93
N ALA A 439 1.25 -13.37 -19.57
CA ALA A 439 0.49 -14.56 -19.17
C ALA A 439 0.02 -15.37 -20.38
N GLN A 440 -0.31 -14.69 -21.48
CA GLN A 440 -0.80 -15.30 -22.72
C GLN A 440 -0.31 -14.53 -23.94
N ASP A 441 0.04 -15.24 -25.04
CA ASP A 441 0.43 -14.62 -26.31
C ASP A 441 0.21 -15.62 -27.48
N ARG A 442 -1.05 -15.84 -27.84
CA ARG A 442 -1.47 -16.84 -28.83
C ARG A 442 -1.03 -16.51 -30.27
N MET A 443 -0.84 -15.21 -30.56
CA MET A 443 -0.49 -14.74 -31.91
C MET A 443 0.95 -14.21 -32.00
N ASN A 444 1.75 -14.39 -30.95
CA ASN A 444 3.12 -13.91 -30.85
C ASN A 444 3.23 -12.39 -31.16
N LEU A 445 2.38 -11.59 -30.51
CA LEU A 445 2.29 -10.14 -30.74
C LEU A 445 3.27 -9.32 -29.88
N VAL A 446 3.83 -9.92 -28.83
CA VAL A 446 4.68 -9.24 -27.84
C VAL A 446 6.08 -9.85 -27.85
N PRO A 447 7.14 -9.05 -27.99
CA PRO A 447 7.13 -7.60 -28.20
C PRO A 447 6.67 -7.21 -29.61
N LEU A 448 6.27 -5.94 -29.76
CA LEU A 448 5.92 -5.40 -31.07
C LEU A 448 7.15 -5.39 -31.98
N ALA A 449 6.97 -5.78 -33.26
CA ALA A 449 8.06 -5.73 -34.21
C ALA A 449 8.50 -4.26 -34.44
N PRO A 450 9.81 -3.99 -34.51
CA PRO A 450 10.34 -2.64 -34.70
C PRO A 450 9.83 -1.92 -35.97
N ASP A 451 9.60 -2.70 -37.02
CA ASP A 451 9.14 -2.21 -38.33
C ASP A 451 7.61 -2.32 -38.49
N SER A 452 6.87 -2.38 -37.39
CA SER A 452 5.41 -2.49 -37.46
C SER A 452 4.80 -1.27 -38.13
N THR A 453 4.47 -1.40 -39.42
CA THR A 453 3.68 -0.43 -40.19
C THR A 453 2.18 -0.51 -39.86
N LYS A 454 1.79 -1.37 -38.92
CA LYS A 454 0.41 -1.55 -38.51
C LYS A 454 -0.11 -0.27 -37.83
N LYS A 455 -1.29 0.18 -38.25
CA LYS A 455 -2.01 1.21 -37.51
C LYS A 455 -2.42 0.63 -36.14
N ILE A 456 -1.97 1.22 -35.06
CA ILE A 456 -2.27 0.77 -33.69
C ILE A 456 -3.31 1.71 -33.08
N LEU A 457 -4.38 1.13 -32.53
CA LEU A 457 -5.32 1.85 -31.70
C LEU A 457 -5.07 1.47 -30.23
N VAL A 458 -4.69 2.46 -29.42
CA VAL A 458 -4.49 2.32 -27.97
C VAL A 458 -5.75 2.79 -27.25
N VAL A 459 -6.40 1.88 -26.53
CA VAL A 459 -7.60 2.18 -25.73
C VAL A 459 -7.23 2.12 -24.25
N THR A 460 -7.33 3.24 -23.55
CA THR A 460 -7.13 3.31 -22.10
C THR A 460 -8.47 3.29 -21.38
N TYR A 461 -8.71 2.26 -20.58
CA TYR A 461 -9.87 2.15 -19.69
C TYR A 461 -9.47 2.44 -18.25
N ALA A 462 -10.14 3.38 -17.63
CA ALA A 462 -9.96 3.72 -16.21
C ALA A 462 -11.23 4.37 -15.66
N ASP A 463 -11.38 4.40 -14.33
CA ASP A 463 -12.39 5.22 -13.67
C ASP A 463 -12.26 6.70 -14.09
N ALA A 464 -13.40 7.40 -14.22
CA ALA A 464 -13.42 8.79 -14.65
C ALA A 464 -12.61 9.73 -13.74
N SER A 465 -12.48 9.39 -12.47
CA SER A 465 -11.70 10.15 -11.48
C SER A 465 -10.19 9.91 -11.54
N ASP A 466 -9.72 8.84 -12.21
CA ASP A 466 -8.29 8.56 -12.35
C ASP A 466 -7.68 9.33 -13.51
N LEU A 467 -7.27 10.56 -13.26
CA LEU A 467 -6.73 11.47 -14.27
C LEU A 467 -5.32 11.11 -14.76
N VAL A 468 -4.62 10.18 -14.09
CA VAL A 468 -3.23 9.82 -14.40
C VAL A 468 -3.09 8.49 -15.13
N ALA A 469 -4.17 7.71 -15.18
CA ALA A 469 -4.20 6.42 -15.89
C ALA A 469 -3.83 6.60 -17.36
N GLY A 470 -2.90 5.79 -17.83
CA GLY A 470 -2.42 5.78 -19.22
C GLY A 470 -1.42 6.87 -19.59
N ARG A 471 -1.18 7.88 -18.75
CA ARG A 471 -0.33 9.02 -19.15
C ARG A 471 1.09 8.62 -19.47
N ALA A 472 1.79 7.97 -18.53
CA ALA A 472 3.17 7.57 -18.74
C ALA A 472 3.28 6.51 -19.84
N PHE A 473 2.35 5.54 -19.87
CA PHE A 473 2.29 4.51 -20.90
C PHE A 473 2.09 5.12 -22.29
N ASN A 474 1.04 5.92 -22.49
CA ASN A 474 0.71 6.50 -23.79
C ASN A 474 1.78 7.48 -24.28
N SER A 475 2.38 8.27 -23.37
CA SER A 475 3.45 9.21 -23.72
C SER A 475 4.65 8.48 -24.33
N ILE A 476 5.17 7.43 -23.68
CA ILE A 476 6.29 6.64 -24.17
C ILE A 476 5.91 5.93 -25.47
N PHE A 477 4.70 5.35 -25.50
CA PHE A 477 4.23 4.56 -26.63
C PHE A 477 4.08 5.41 -27.90
N THR A 478 3.48 6.61 -27.80
CA THR A 478 3.31 7.53 -28.95
C THR A 478 4.62 8.20 -29.36
N GLU A 479 5.55 8.41 -28.44
CA GLU A 479 6.91 8.88 -28.76
C GLU A 479 7.66 7.86 -29.67
N ARG A 480 7.55 6.57 -29.36
CA ARG A 480 8.20 5.49 -30.11
C ARG A 480 7.44 5.11 -31.39
N LEU A 481 6.13 5.26 -31.38
CA LEU A 481 5.20 4.91 -32.47
C LEU A 481 4.25 6.08 -32.76
N PRO A 482 4.71 7.13 -33.45
CA PRO A 482 3.91 8.37 -33.67
C PRO A 482 2.61 8.16 -34.45
N GLY A 483 2.47 7.01 -35.16
CA GLY A 483 1.25 6.62 -35.87
C GLY A 483 0.17 5.95 -34.99
N ALA A 484 0.45 5.73 -33.71
CA ALA A 484 -0.52 5.13 -32.79
C ALA A 484 -1.59 6.17 -32.38
N ALA A 485 -2.86 5.82 -32.55
CA ALA A 485 -3.98 6.62 -32.07
C ALA A 485 -4.36 6.22 -30.66
N THR A 486 -4.57 7.19 -29.76
CA THR A 486 -4.98 6.95 -28.38
C THR A 486 -6.41 7.38 -28.14
N VAL A 487 -7.19 6.58 -27.42
CA VAL A 487 -8.55 6.89 -26.98
C VAL A 487 -8.70 6.50 -25.52
N ARG A 488 -9.33 7.36 -24.72
CA ARG A 488 -9.72 7.06 -23.34
C ARG A 488 -11.19 6.72 -23.27
N VAL A 489 -11.54 5.70 -22.51
CA VAL A 489 -12.89 5.30 -22.11
C VAL A 489 -12.95 5.11 -20.60
N ASP A 490 -14.12 5.30 -20.00
CA ASP A 490 -14.31 5.18 -18.56
C ASP A 490 -15.65 4.51 -18.22
N ASP A 491 -16.03 4.52 -16.96
CA ASP A 491 -17.24 3.93 -16.41
C ASP A 491 -18.54 4.62 -16.91
N ARG A 492 -18.44 5.79 -17.57
CA ARG A 492 -19.56 6.55 -18.13
C ARG A 492 -19.69 6.39 -19.64
N THR A 493 -18.75 5.72 -20.29
CA THR A 493 -18.75 5.52 -21.76
C THR A 493 -19.98 4.73 -22.19
N SER A 494 -20.76 5.32 -23.09
CA SER A 494 -22.03 4.77 -23.59
C SER A 494 -21.82 3.67 -24.64
N GLU A 495 -22.86 2.87 -24.89
CA GLU A 495 -22.86 1.85 -25.96
C GLU A 495 -22.63 2.48 -27.34
N ALA A 496 -23.17 3.67 -27.60
CA ALA A 496 -22.96 4.36 -28.87
C ALA A 496 -21.50 4.77 -29.07
N GLU A 497 -20.81 5.20 -28.00
CA GLU A 497 -19.39 5.52 -28.03
C GLU A 497 -18.55 4.25 -28.24
N TYR A 498 -18.90 3.13 -27.61
CA TYR A 498 -18.23 1.85 -27.88
C TYR A 498 -18.47 1.36 -29.31
N ALA A 499 -19.65 1.59 -29.91
CA ALA A 499 -19.93 1.28 -31.31
C ALA A 499 -19.07 2.12 -32.26
N ALA A 500 -18.93 3.42 -31.99
CA ALA A 500 -18.06 4.32 -32.75
C ALA A 500 -16.59 3.95 -32.60
N LEU A 501 -16.18 3.51 -31.42
CA LEU A 501 -14.81 3.05 -31.14
C LEU A 501 -14.52 1.73 -31.87
N ALA A 502 -15.48 0.82 -31.96
CA ALA A 502 -15.37 -0.42 -32.72
C ALA A 502 -15.09 -0.15 -34.21
N ALA A 503 -15.81 0.79 -34.82
CA ALA A 503 -15.55 1.21 -36.20
C ALA A 503 -14.13 1.78 -36.40
N LYS A 504 -13.59 2.49 -35.42
CA LYS A 504 -12.17 2.91 -35.44
C LYS A 504 -11.23 1.72 -35.31
N ALA A 505 -11.53 0.77 -34.42
CA ALA A 505 -10.76 -0.43 -34.22
C ALA A 505 -10.72 -1.32 -35.49
N ASP A 506 -11.79 -1.35 -36.29
CA ASP A 506 -11.83 -2.10 -37.55
C ASP A 506 -10.76 -1.62 -38.54
N SER A 507 -10.50 -0.31 -38.58
CA SER A 507 -9.47 0.28 -39.45
C SER A 507 -8.04 0.13 -38.90
N ALA A 508 -7.86 -0.26 -37.64
CA ALA A 508 -6.57 -0.52 -37.03
C ALA A 508 -6.09 -1.95 -37.33
N GLY A 509 -4.80 -2.13 -37.50
CA GLY A 509 -4.17 -3.45 -37.65
C GLY A 509 -3.93 -4.18 -36.31
N LEU A 510 -3.95 -3.42 -35.21
CA LEU A 510 -3.76 -3.94 -33.85
C LEU A 510 -4.56 -3.07 -32.85
N LEU A 511 -5.25 -3.74 -31.94
CA LEU A 511 -5.86 -3.11 -30.75
C LEU A 511 -4.94 -3.37 -29.55
N LEU A 512 -4.53 -2.29 -28.89
CA LEU A 512 -3.81 -2.34 -27.62
C LEU A 512 -4.68 -1.71 -26.54
N VAL A 513 -4.98 -2.47 -25.50
CA VAL A 513 -5.86 -2.06 -24.40
C VAL A 513 -5.04 -1.94 -23.13
N SER A 514 -5.09 -0.79 -22.46
CA SER A 514 -4.53 -0.60 -21.12
C SER A 514 -5.67 -0.39 -20.11
N ALA A 515 -5.88 -1.38 -19.23
CA ALA A 515 -7.00 -1.40 -18.28
C ALA A 515 -6.53 -1.14 -16.84
N TYR A 516 -7.04 -0.07 -16.24
CA TYR A 516 -6.71 0.38 -14.88
C TYR A 516 -7.86 0.04 -13.93
N VAL A 517 -7.88 -1.20 -13.44
CA VAL A 517 -8.93 -1.72 -12.54
C VAL A 517 -8.26 -2.30 -11.30
N SER A 518 -8.36 -1.59 -10.18
CA SER A 518 -7.74 -1.97 -8.90
C SER A 518 -8.78 -2.17 -7.81
N PRO A 519 -8.49 -2.98 -6.77
CA PRO A 519 -9.31 -3.05 -5.57
C PRO A 519 -9.54 -1.65 -4.98
N ARG A 520 -10.76 -1.39 -4.54
CA ARG A 520 -11.14 -0.14 -3.85
C ARG A 520 -12.01 -0.47 -2.65
N GLU A 521 -11.73 0.15 -1.53
CA GLU A 521 -12.57 0.08 -0.34
C GLU A 521 -13.99 0.55 -0.68
N PHE A 522 -14.99 -0.11 -0.14
CA PHE A 522 -16.42 0.16 -0.35
C PHE A 522 -16.96 -0.08 -1.78
N ALA A 523 -16.15 -0.59 -2.70
CA ALA A 523 -16.62 -0.89 -4.07
C ALA A 523 -17.36 -2.23 -4.18
N GLY A 524 -17.07 -3.18 -3.30
CA GLY A 524 -17.70 -4.49 -3.24
C GLY A 524 -17.31 -5.46 -4.37
N THR A 525 -16.76 -4.98 -5.47
CA THR A 525 -16.29 -5.81 -6.60
C THR A 525 -15.05 -5.22 -7.24
N VAL A 526 -14.25 -6.07 -7.90
CA VAL A 526 -13.10 -5.65 -8.72
C VAL A 526 -13.28 -6.16 -10.14
N GLY A 527 -13.80 -5.32 -11.01
CA GLY A 527 -14.07 -5.67 -12.40
C GLY A 527 -14.21 -4.46 -13.32
N ALA A 528 -14.05 -4.66 -14.59
CA ALA A 528 -14.36 -3.65 -15.60
C ALA A 528 -15.88 -3.63 -15.88
N GLN A 529 -16.39 -2.48 -16.33
CA GLN A 529 -17.79 -2.35 -16.75
C GLN A 529 -18.13 -3.33 -17.88
N ALA A 530 -19.37 -3.83 -17.87
CA ALA A 530 -19.84 -4.82 -18.83
C ALA A 530 -19.68 -4.35 -20.28
N GLY A 531 -20.02 -3.08 -20.59
CA GLY A 531 -19.87 -2.49 -21.93
C GLY A 531 -18.42 -2.52 -22.43
N PHE A 532 -17.44 -2.20 -21.56
CA PHE A 532 -16.03 -2.31 -21.91
C PHE A 532 -15.61 -3.76 -22.16
N SER A 533 -15.98 -4.67 -21.27
CA SER A 533 -15.64 -6.09 -21.38
C SER A 533 -16.20 -6.69 -22.66
N GLN A 534 -17.47 -6.41 -23.00
CA GLN A 534 -18.12 -6.84 -24.23
C GLN A 534 -17.46 -6.25 -25.48
N PHE A 535 -17.05 -4.97 -25.42
CA PHE A 535 -16.33 -4.33 -26.51
C PHE A 535 -15.01 -5.06 -26.83
N VAL A 536 -14.19 -5.30 -25.82
CA VAL A 536 -12.88 -5.98 -25.99
C VAL A 536 -13.07 -7.41 -26.50
N GLU A 537 -13.97 -8.19 -25.86
CA GLU A 537 -14.21 -9.59 -26.21
C GLU A 537 -14.77 -9.75 -27.63
N ARG A 538 -15.71 -8.89 -28.02
CA ARG A 538 -16.28 -8.91 -29.39
C ARG A 538 -15.21 -8.69 -30.46
N LEU A 539 -14.29 -7.73 -30.25
CA LEU A 539 -13.20 -7.47 -31.19
C LEU A 539 -12.20 -8.65 -31.23
N ALA A 540 -11.88 -9.24 -30.10
CA ALA A 540 -11.04 -10.42 -30.04
C ALA A 540 -11.67 -11.62 -30.78
N LEU A 541 -12.96 -11.88 -30.58
CA LEU A 541 -13.73 -12.94 -31.27
C LEU A 541 -13.81 -12.73 -32.80
N SER A 542 -13.78 -11.49 -33.27
CA SER A 542 -13.75 -11.18 -34.70
C SER A 542 -12.37 -11.44 -35.34
N GLY A 543 -11.40 -11.94 -34.57
CA GLY A 543 -10.03 -12.20 -35.04
C GLY A 543 -9.12 -10.97 -35.05
N LYS A 544 -9.55 -9.82 -34.49
CA LYS A 544 -8.70 -8.63 -34.34
C LYS A 544 -7.51 -8.94 -33.43
N PRO A 545 -6.26 -8.78 -33.91
CA PRO A 545 -5.10 -8.86 -33.04
C PRO A 545 -5.24 -7.90 -31.86
N THR A 546 -5.31 -8.43 -30.63
CA THR A 546 -5.62 -7.66 -29.43
C THR A 546 -4.63 -7.99 -28.32
N ILE A 547 -3.93 -6.96 -27.84
CA ILE A 547 -3.06 -7.01 -26.65
C ILE A 547 -3.79 -6.31 -25.52
N VAL A 548 -3.97 -6.96 -24.39
CA VAL A 548 -4.50 -6.34 -23.18
C VAL A 548 -3.43 -6.30 -22.10
N LEU A 549 -3.25 -5.13 -21.50
CA LEU A 549 -2.42 -4.91 -20.32
C LEU A 549 -3.32 -4.59 -19.11
N SER A 550 -3.23 -5.38 -18.06
CA SER A 550 -3.85 -5.05 -16.78
C SER A 550 -2.89 -4.26 -15.90
N PHE A 551 -3.32 -3.06 -15.54
CA PHE A 551 -2.66 -2.18 -14.56
C PHE A 551 -3.38 -2.22 -13.21
N GLY A 552 -3.76 -3.40 -12.76
CA GLY A 552 -4.49 -3.63 -11.52
C GLY A 552 -4.82 -5.10 -11.36
N SER A 553 -6.11 -5.43 -11.18
CA SER A 553 -6.56 -6.80 -10.98
C SER A 553 -6.08 -7.74 -12.10
N PRO A 554 -5.42 -8.83 -11.76
CA PRO A 554 -4.96 -9.81 -12.75
C PRO A 554 -6.12 -10.61 -13.36
N TYR A 555 -7.26 -10.66 -12.70
CA TYR A 555 -8.38 -11.54 -13.05
C TYR A 555 -9.28 -11.00 -14.17
N LEU A 556 -8.95 -9.84 -14.75
CA LEU A 556 -9.71 -9.26 -15.87
C LEU A 556 -9.75 -10.16 -17.11
N LEU A 557 -8.79 -11.09 -17.26
CA LEU A 557 -8.76 -12.04 -18.38
C LEU A 557 -10.06 -12.85 -18.47
N SER A 558 -10.72 -13.12 -17.35
CA SER A 558 -12.00 -13.84 -17.33
C SER A 558 -13.14 -13.11 -18.06
N ALA A 559 -13.07 -11.78 -18.16
CA ALA A 559 -14.07 -10.95 -18.84
C ALA A 559 -13.87 -10.87 -20.37
N PHE A 560 -12.67 -11.23 -20.88
CA PHE A 560 -12.33 -11.25 -22.30
C PHE A 560 -11.30 -12.35 -22.63
N PRO A 561 -11.69 -13.62 -22.47
CA PRO A 561 -10.78 -14.76 -22.60
C PRO A 561 -10.24 -14.98 -24.01
N SER A 562 -10.86 -14.36 -25.04
CA SER A 562 -10.49 -14.55 -26.46
C SER A 562 -9.36 -13.64 -26.93
N VAL A 563 -8.86 -12.71 -26.09
CA VAL A 563 -7.77 -11.80 -26.47
C VAL A 563 -6.52 -12.55 -26.87
N SER A 564 -5.77 -11.99 -27.83
CA SER A 564 -4.59 -12.65 -28.38
C SER A 564 -3.45 -12.69 -27.37
N SER A 565 -3.21 -11.58 -26.69
CA SER A 565 -2.14 -11.45 -25.69
C SER A 565 -2.65 -10.78 -24.42
N TYR A 566 -2.18 -11.24 -23.26
CA TYR A 566 -2.52 -10.70 -21.96
C TYR A 566 -1.28 -10.52 -21.11
N LEU A 567 -1.04 -9.26 -20.71
CA LEU A 567 0.08 -8.86 -19.86
C LEU A 567 -0.41 -8.28 -18.55
N LEU A 568 0.41 -8.42 -17.53
CA LEU A 568 0.19 -7.89 -16.19
C LEU A 568 1.32 -6.92 -15.82
N ALA A 569 0.94 -5.69 -15.48
CA ALA A 569 1.82 -4.67 -14.90
C ALA A 569 1.50 -4.43 -13.41
N TRP A 570 0.52 -5.18 -12.87
CA TRP A 570 0.11 -5.30 -11.47
C TRP A 570 -0.47 -4.03 -10.84
N GLY A 571 -0.14 -2.84 -11.35
CA GLY A 571 -0.68 -1.59 -10.84
C GLY A 571 -0.50 -0.42 -11.80
N GLY A 572 -1.24 0.67 -11.57
CA GLY A 572 -1.27 1.87 -12.41
C GLY A 572 -0.20 2.92 -12.08
N SER A 573 0.79 2.60 -11.24
CA SER A 573 1.85 3.55 -10.87
C SER A 573 2.67 4.01 -12.11
N PRO A 574 3.27 5.20 -12.10
CA PRO A 574 4.08 5.67 -13.22
C PRO A 574 5.22 4.71 -13.59
N VAL A 575 5.86 4.07 -12.61
CA VAL A 575 6.93 3.09 -12.85
C VAL A 575 6.39 1.83 -13.54
N SER A 576 5.19 1.33 -13.15
CA SER A 576 4.54 0.20 -13.80
C SER A 576 4.14 0.53 -15.24
N GLN A 577 3.59 1.73 -15.47
CA GLN A 577 3.21 2.19 -16.81
C GLN A 577 4.43 2.28 -17.74
N ARG A 578 5.55 2.82 -17.25
CA ARG A 578 6.82 2.91 -17.98
C ARG A 578 7.35 1.51 -18.30
N ALA A 579 7.45 0.65 -17.29
CA ALA A 579 7.94 -0.72 -17.46
C ALA A 579 7.13 -1.50 -18.51
N ALA A 580 5.80 -1.41 -18.45
CA ALA A 580 4.91 -2.07 -19.40
C ALA A 580 5.07 -1.54 -20.83
N ALA A 581 5.21 -0.23 -21.02
CA ALA A 581 5.43 0.38 -22.34
C ALA A 581 6.74 -0.15 -22.95
N LEU A 582 7.84 -0.09 -22.19
CA LEU A 582 9.15 -0.55 -22.65
C LEU A 582 9.18 -2.06 -22.94
N ALA A 583 8.47 -2.86 -22.13
CA ALA A 583 8.34 -4.30 -22.35
C ALA A 583 7.58 -4.63 -23.64
N VAL A 584 6.43 -3.99 -23.89
CA VAL A 584 5.65 -4.18 -25.11
C VAL A 584 6.42 -3.75 -26.36
N LEU A 585 7.25 -2.69 -26.23
CA LEU A 585 8.11 -2.19 -27.31
C LEU A 585 9.39 -3.04 -27.50
N GLY A 586 9.65 -4.05 -26.67
CA GLY A 586 10.84 -4.89 -26.76
C GLY A 586 12.13 -4.23 -26.26
N GLU A 587 12.02 -3.11 -25.54
CA GLU A 587 13.17 -2.41 -24.96
C GLU A 587 13.57 -2.99 -23.59
N ARG A 588 12.72 -3.82 -22.99
CA ARG A 588 12.94 -4.53 -21.72
C ARG A 588 12.53 -5.98 -21.80
N GLU A 589 13.24 -6.81 -21.04
CA GLU A 589 12.93 -8.22 -20.87
C GLU A 589 11.57 -8.41 -20.17
N ILE A 590 10.83 -9.46 -20.57
CA ILE A 590 9.64 -9.93 -19.86
C ILE A 590 9.96 -11.28 -19.25
N ASN A 591 10.04 -11.35 -17.91
CA ASN A 591 10.39 -12.58 -17.20
C ASN A 591 9.58 -12.82 -15.91
N GLY A 592 8.62 -11.93 -15.58
CA GLY A 592 7.72 -12.11 -14.44
C GLY A 592 6.91 -13.41 -14.57
N ARG A 593 6.53 -13.96 -13.40
CA ARG A 593 5.73 -15.18 -13.28
C ARG A 593 4.45 -14.89 -12.51
N LEU A 594 3.37 -15.59 -12.82
CA LEU A 594 2.12 -15.46 -12.09
C LEU A 594 2.30 -15.93 -10.64
N PRO A 595 2.16 -15.06 -9.63
CA PRO A 595 2.14 -15.48 -8.23
C PRO A 595 0.76 -16.01 -7.81
N ILE A 596 -0.13 -16.16 -8.77
CA ILE A 596 -1.52 -16.62 -8.63
C ILE A 596 -1.88 -17.45 -9.85
N SER A 597 -2.89 -18.30 -9.72
CA SER A 597 -3.57 -18.94 -10.86
C SER A 597 -4.57 -17.98 -11.50
N LEU A 598 -4.67 -17.99 -12.83
CA LEU A 598 -5.72 -17.25 -13.57
C LEU A 598 -6.69 -18.26 -14.19
N PRO A 599 -7.90 -18.40 -13.64
CA PRO A 599 -8.91 -19.28 -14.21
C PRO A 599 -9.28 -18.89 -15.66
N PRO A 600 -9.62 -19.86 -16.54
CA PRO A 600 -9.68 -21.28 -16.22
C PRO A 600 -8.39 -22.07 -16.49
N ALA A 601 -7.34 -21.45 -17.08
CA ALA A 601 -6.30 -22.25 -17.74
C ALA A 601 -4.84 -21.93 -17.38
N LEU A 602 -4.55 -20.84 -16.66
CA LEU A 602 -3.17 -20.43 -16.39
C LEU A 602 -2.82 -20.73 -14.91
N PRO A 603 -1.92 -21.70 -14.65
CA PRO A 603 -1.57 -22.09 -13.30
C PRO A 603 -0.60 -21.10 -12.65
N PHE A 604 -0.46 -21.17 -11.33
CA PHE A 604 0.61 -20.55 -10.56
C PHE A 604 1.99 -20.82 -11.21
N GLY A 605 2.84 -19.81 -11.27
CA GLY A 605 4.17 -19.89 -11.87
C GLY A 605 4.18 -19.76 -13.42
N ALA A 606 3.02 -19.71 -14.08
CA ALA A 606 2.97 -19.48 -15.52
C ALA A 606 3.52 -18.11 -15.89
N GLY A 607 4.00 -17.99 -17.14
CA GLY A 607 4.54 -16.75 -17.69
C GLY A 607 5.42 -17.06 -18.90
N ILE A 608 5.32 -16.24 -19.94
CA ILE A 608 6.08 -16.38 -21.18
C ILE A 608 7.27 -15.44 -21.12
N HIS A 609 8.47 -15.99 -21.27
CA HIS A 609 9.70 -15.19 -21.33
C HIS A 609 9.84 -14.53 -22.71
N ARG A 610 10.28 -13.27 -22.74
CA ARG A 610 10.67 -12.55 -23.95
C ARG A 610 11.95 -11.77 -23.70
N ALA A 611 12.98 -12.02 -24.49
CA ALA A 611 14.20 -11.22 -24.50
C ALA A 611 13.96 -9.86 -25.15
N PRO A 612 14.73 -8.83 -24.79
CA PRO A 612 14.71 -7.56 -25.52
C PRO A 612 15.05 -7.74 -26.99
N THR A 613 14.34 -7.04 -27.89
CA THR A 613 14.56 -7.11 -29.34
C THR A 613 15.52 -6.09 -29.88
N GLY A 614 16.10 -5.25 -29.02
CA GLY A 614 17.15 -4.28 -29.37
C GLY A 614 16.65 -3.08 -30.18
N MET A 615 15.43 -2.61 -29.95
CA MET A 615 15.05 -1.24 -30.37
C MET A 615 15.88 -0.24 -29.57
N SER A 616 17.16 -0.10 -29.99
CA SER A 616 18.04 0.94 -29.48
C SER A 616 17.51 2.29 -29.92
N SER A 617 17.39 3.23 -28.98
CA SER A 617 17.16 4.65 -29.28
C SER A 617 18.15 5.11 -30.36
N LYS A 618 17.66 5.42 -31.55
CA LYS A 618 18.36 6.30 -32.49
C LYS A 618 18.20 7.75 -32.04
#